data_e13e07ea4848bdde0e03a496f6e0466a
#
_entry.id   e13e07ea4848bdde0e03a496f6e0466a
#
_cell.length_a   1.000
_cell.length_b   1.000
_cell.length_c   1.000
_cell.angle_alpha   90.00
_cell.angle_beta   90.00
_cell.angle_gamma   90.00
#
_symmetry.space_group_name_H-M   'P 1'
#
loop_
_entity.id
_entity.type
_entity.pdbx_description
1 polymer ?
#
loop_
_entity_poly.entity_id
_entity_poly.type
_entity_poly.pdbx_seq_one_letter_code
_entity_poly.pdbx_strand_id
1 'polypeptide(L)'
;FLLKVMEKAKLRTIFSGFALVTILLGLSYSPALLAQKEKENLVIAGKLGPEPEILANMYKLLIEENTSMTATVKPNFGKTSFLYEALKKGDIDIYPEFTGTVTESLLQPSPKVGHEPDQVYQVARDGIAKQDHLAYLKPMSYQNTYAVAVPKKIAQEYGLKTISDLKKVEGQLKAGFTLEFNDREDGNKGLQSMYGLNLNVATMEPALRYQAIQSGDIQITDAYSTDAELARYDLQVLEDDKQLFPPYQGAPLMKEALLKKHPELETVLNKLASKITESQMSQLNYQVGVEGKSAEQVAKEFLQEQGLLKK
;
A
#
# COMPACT_ATOMS: atom_id res chain seq x y z
N PHE A 1 39.14 -53.46 25.70
CA PHE A 1 39.17 -54.85 26.11
C PHE A 1 37.88 -55.53 25.67
N LEU A 2 37.99 -56.19 24.63
CA LEU A 2 37.72 -57.63 24.26
C LEU A 2 36.21 -57.92 24.23
N LEU A 3 35.70 -58.07 23.05
CA LEU A 3 35.81 -59.20 22.14
C LEU A 3 35.13 -60.50 22.63
N LYS A 4 34.23 -60.91 21.73
CA LYS A 4 33.89 -62.31 21.41
C LYS A 4 32.89 -62.99 22.37
N VAL A 5 31.95 -63.77 21.94
CA VAL A 5 31.95 -64.83 20.92
C VAL A 5 30.48 -65.23 20.60
N MET A 6 30.20 -65.34 19.32
CA MET A 6 29.29 -66.24 18.62
C MET A 6 28.96 -67.53 19.39
N GLU A 7 27.85 -68.20 19.24
CA GLU A 7 27.49 -69.10 18.16
C GLU A 7 26.19 -69.87 18.49
N LYS A 8 25.35 -70.01 17.47
CA LYS A 8 24.62 -71.18 17.01
C LYS A 8 23.86 -72.10 17.97
N ALA A 9 22.65 -72.37 17.65
CA ALA A 9 22.11 -73.62 17.09
C ALA A 9 20.57 -73.57 17.12
N LYS A 10 19.91 -73.64 15.99
CA LYS A 10 19.36 -74.78 15.24
C LYS A 10 18.40 -75.67 16.02
N LEU A 11 17.23 -75.73 15.57
CA LEU A 11 16.48 -76.81 14.93
C LEU A 11 15.16 -77.27 15.56
N ARG A 12 14.18 -77.31 14.66
CA ARG A 12 13.16 -78.39 14.38
C ARG A 12 11.80 -78.22 15.08
N THR A 13 10.83 -77.83 14.30
CA THR A 13 9.77 -78.57 13.56
C THR A 13 8.91 -79.47 14.43
N ILE A 14 7.58 -79.35 14.36
CA ILE A 14 6.60 -80.35 13.93
C ILE A 14 5.15 -79.83 14.06
N PHE A 15 4.47 -79.84 12.93
CA PHE A 15 3.07 -80.14 12.54
C PHE A 15 1.91 -80.04 13.55
N SER A 16 0.86 -79.35 13.16
CA SER A 16 -0.48 -79.82 12.80
C SER A 16 -1.44 -78.59 12.88
N GLY A 17 -2.02 -78.11 11.88
CA GLY A 17 -3.20 -78.42 11.13
C GLY A 17 -4.47 -78.15 11.88
N PHE A 18 -5.08 -76.95 11.56
CA PHE A 18 -6.57 -76.82 11.49
C PHE A 18 -6.91 -75.58 10.66
N ALA A 19 -7.59 -75.86 9.57
CA ALA A 19 -8.13 -74.85 8.72
C ALA A 19 -9.38 -74.24 9.40
N LEU A 20 -9.34 -72.91 9.57
CA LEU A 20 -10.56 -72.12 9.80
C LEU A 20 -10.60 -71.01 8.76
N VAL A 21 -11.50 -71.20 7.80
CA VAL A 21 -11.88 -70.21 6.84
C VAL A 21 -12.65 -69.13 7.58
N THR A 22 -12.05 -67.97 7.78
CA THR A 22 -12.76 -66.76 8.15
C THR A 22 -12.68 -65.78 6.99
N ILE A 23 -13.81 -65.65 6.33
CA ILE A 23 -14.10 -64.60 5.34
C ILE A 23 -14.04 -63.28 6.09
N LEU A 24 -12.94 -62.59 6.03
CA LEU A 24 -12.83 -61.19 6.43
C LEU A 24 -13.19 -60.32 5.22
N LEU A 25 -14.41 -59.82 5.22
CA LEU A 25 -14.80 -58.66 4.43
C LEU A 25 -13.85 -57.53 4.79
N GLY A 26 -12.81 -57.37 4.01
CA GLY A 26 -11.91 -56.24 4.06
C GLY A 26 -12.65 -54.99 3.58
N LEU A 27 -13.27 -54.27 4.49
CA LEU A 27 -13.59 -52.84 4.29
C LEU A 27 -12.24 -52.12 4.18
N SER A 28 -11.82 -51.93 2.96
CA SER A 28 -10.74 -50.99 2.61
C SER A 28 -11.17 -49.60 3.02
N TYR A 29 -10.93 -49.23 4.25
CA TYR A 29 -10.87 -47.82 4.59
C TYR A 29 -9.64 -47.25 3.88
N SER A 30 -9.82 -46.79 2.66
CA SER A 30 -8.90 -45.78 2.14
C SER A 30 -9.12 -44.52 3.00
N PRO A 31 -8.12 -44.11 3.77
CA PRO A 31 -8.13 -42.75 4.24
C PRO A 31 -7.98 -41.90 2.96
N ALA A 32 -9.10 -41.43 2.41
CA ALA A 32 -9.04 -40.28 1.55
C ALA A 32 -8.36 -39.20 2.40
N LEU A 33 -7.04 -39.09 2.25
CA LEU A 33 -6.32 -37.89 2.61
C LEU A 33 -7.02 -36.80 1.80
N LEU A 34 -8.00 -36.15 2.41
CA LEU A 34 -8.42 -34.82 2.00
C LEU A 34 -7.15 -33.97 2.17
N ALA A 35 -6.32 -33.94 1.14
CA ALA A 35 -5.30 -32.94 0.99
C ALA A 35 -6.08 -31.63 1.05
N GLN A 36 -6.10 -31.05 2.23
CA GLN A 36 -6.65 -29.72 2.45
C GLN A 36 -5.78 -28.84 1.56
N LYS A 37 -6.35 -28.45 0.41
CA LYS A 37 -5.66 -27.61 -0.56
C LYS A 37 -5.25 -26.35 0.22
N GLU A 38 -3.96 -26.23 0.44
CA GLU A 38 -3.40 -25.11 1.18
C GLU A 38 -3.91 -23.83 0.53
N LYS A 39 -4.52 -22.95 1.32
CA LYS A 39 -5.08 -21.71 0.80
C LYS A 39 -3.94 -20.85 0.27
N GLU A 40 -4.08 -20.37 -0.96
CA GLU A 40 -3.11 -19.43 -1.52
C GLU A 40 -3.11 -18.15 -0.70
N ASN A 41 -1.92 -17.71 -0.29
CA ASN A 41 -1.73 -16.50 0.48
C ASN A 41 -1.12 -15.41 -0.39
N LEU A 42 -1.78 -14.25 -0.47
CA LEU A 42 -1.29 -13.08 -1.15
C LEU A 42 -0.56 -12.15 -0.18
N VAL A 43 0.54 -11.57 -0.62
CA VAL A 43 1.27 -10.55 0.14
C VAL A 43 0.86 -9.17 -0.38
N ILE A 44 0.25 -8.37 0.49
CA ILE A 44 -0.20 -7.02 0.18
C ILE A 44 0.66 -6.04 0.96
N ALA A 45 1.34 -5.14 0.26
CA ALA A 45 2.21 -4.17 0.90
C ALA A 45 1.57 -2.77 0.91
N GLY A 46 2.01 -1.95 1.86
CA GLY A 46 1.71 -0.52 1.92
C GLY A 46 2.98 0.32 1.92
N LYS A 47 2.92 1.48 1.29
CA LYS A 47 3.96 2.51 1.43
C LYS A 47 4.03 3.00 2.87
N LEU A 48 4.95 3.90 3.16
CA LEU A 48 5.06 4.55 4.47
C LEU A 48 3.81 5.38 4.78
N GLY A 49 3.33 5.28 6.01
CA GLY A 49 2.20 6.05 6.51
C GLY A 49 0.89 5.27 6.69
N PRO A 50 -0.12 5.88 7.36
CA PRO A 50 -1.35 5.18 7.74
C PRO A 50 -2.25 4.83 6.57
N GLU A 51 -2.44 5.69 5.58
CA GLU A 51 -3.38 5.46 4.48
C GLU A 51 -3.05 4.23 3.65
N PRO A 52 -1.80 4.04 3.18
CA PRO A 52 -1.44 2.84 2.44
C PRO A 52 -1.63 1.55 3.25
N GLU A 53 -1.40 1.60 4.56
CA GLU A 53 -1.65 0.46 5.45
C GLU A 53 -3.13 0.16 5.59
N ILE A 54 -3.96 1.18 5.75
CA ILE A 54 -5.43 1.04 5.80
C ILE A 54 -5.95 0.44 4.50
N LEU A 55 -5.53 0.95 3.36
CA LEU A 55 -5.94 0.43 2.04
C LEU A 55 -5.50 -1.02 1.83
N ALA A 56 -4.26 -1.37 2.21
CA ALA A 56 -3.76 -2.74 2.12
C ALA A 56 -4.59 -3.70 3.00
N ASN A 57 -4.99 -3.28 4.19
CA ASN A 57 -5.88 -4.05 5.05
C ASN A 57 -7.30 -4.17 4.48
N MET A 58 -7.83 -3.13 3.84
CA MET A 58 -9.11 -3.20 3.14
C MET A 58 -9.05 -4.24 2.01
N TYR A 59 -7.97 -4.27 1.22
CA TYR A 59 -7.79 -5.28 0.19
C TYR A 59 -7.73 -6.69 0.77
N LYS A 60 -6.95 -6.89 1.84
CA LYS A 60 -6.89 -8.17 2.57
C LYS A 60 -8.27 -8.65 2.97
N LEU A 61 -9.01 -7.81 3.69
CA LEU A 61 -10.32 -8.17 4.24
C LEU A 61 -11.34 -8.48 3.15
N LEU A 62 -11.36 -7.73 2.06
CA LEU A 62 -12.23 -7.99 0.92
C LEU A 62 -11.89 -9.31 0.21
N ILE A 63 -10.60 -9.60 0.03
CA ILE A 63 -10.14 -10.86 -0.57
C ILE A 63 -10.53 -12.05 0.30
N GLU A 64 -10.28 -12.00 1.59
CA GLU A 64 -10.59 -13.08 2.52
C GLU A 64 -12.10 -13.32 2.69
N GLU A 65 -12.92 -12.26 2.64
CA GLU A 65 -14.39 -12.38 2.69
C GLU A 65 -14.99 -13.00 1.43
N ASN A 66 -14.43 -12.71 0.25
CA ASN A 66 -15.05 -13.03 -1.04
C ASN A 66 -14.37 -14.16 -1.83
N THR A 67 -13.25 -14.67 -1.34
CA THR A 67 -12.48 -15.73 -2.01
C THR A 67 -12.01 -16.79 -1.00
N SER A 68 -11.42 -17.87 -1.49
CA SER A 68 -10.74 -18.86 -0.63
C SER A 68 -9.30 -18.48 -0.29
N MET A 69 -8.77 -17.38 -0.85
CA MET A 69 -7.42 -16.92 -0.58
C MET A 69 -7.32 -16.25 0.78
N THR A 70 -6.12 -16.26 1.34
CA THR A 70 -5.73 -15.46 2.50
C THR A 70 -4.78 -14.35 2.07
N ALA A 71 -4.57 -13.36 2.91
CA ALA A 71 -3.62 -12.31 2.63
C ALA A 71 -2.84 -11.90 3.89
N THR A 72 -1.58 -11.55 3.68
CA THR A 72 -0.70 -10.99 4.70
C THR A 72 -0.36 -9.55 4.31
N VAL A 73 -0.58 -8.61 5.22
CA VAL A 73 -0.23 -7.20 5.01
C VAL A 73 1.19 -6.94 5.51
N LYS A 74 2.01 -6.31 4.66
CA LYS A 74 3.32 -5.76 5.03
C LYS A 74 3.23 -4.23 5.01
N PRO A 75 2.97 -3.61 6.16
CA PRO A 75 2.88 -2.16 6.24
C PRO A 75 4.26 -1.52 6.22
N ASN A 76 4.31 -0.23 5.90
CA ASN A 76 5.55 0.55 5.91
C ASN A 76 6.71 -0.13 5.16
N PHE A 77 6.38 -0.77 4.03
CA PHE A 77 7.32 -1.59 3.27
C PHE A 77 8.42 -0.77 2.60
N GLY A 78 8.14 0.50 2.33
CA GLY A 78 9.09 1.43 1.76
C GLY A 78 8.47 2.51 0.88
N LYS A 79 9.33 3.20 0.14
CA LYS A 79 8.93 4.21 -0.85
C LYS A 79 8.54 3.59 -2.19
N THR A 80 7.98 4.40 -3.08
CA THR A 80 7.46 4.00 -4.39
C THR A 80 8.39 3.07 -5.17
N SER A 81 9.64 3.44 -5.36
CA SER A 81 10.58 2.64 -6.15
C SER A 81 10.82 1.24 -5.57
N PHE A 82 10.82 1.13 -4.25
CA PHE A 82 11.05 -0.13 -3.56
C PHE A 82 9.86 -1.09 -3.70
N LEU A 83 8.62 -0.59 -3.52
CA LEU A 83 7.42 -1.40 -3.72
C LEU A 83 7.25 -1.84 -5.17
N TYR A 84 7.51 -0.93 -6.10
CA TYR A 84 7.41 -1.22 -7.51
C TYR A 84 8.35 -2.34 -7.96
N GLU A 85 9.61 -2.29 -7.55
CA GLU A 85 10.58 -3.36 -7.82
C GLU A 85 10.21 -4.68 -7.12
N ALA A 86 9.75 -4.61 -5.87
CA ALA A 86 9.29 -5.78 -5.13
C ALA A 86 8.09 -6.47 -5.82
N LEU A 87 7.15 -5.67 -6.35
CA LEU A 87 6.03 -6.20 -7.12
C LEU A 87 6.50 -6.91 -8.40
N LYS A 88 7.38 -6.30 -9.16
CA LYS A 88 7.93 -6.88 -10.40
C LYS A 88 8.70 -8.17 -10.13
N LYS A 89 9.44 -8.24 -9.03
CA LYS A 89 10.18 -9.45 -8.61
C LYS A 89 9.29 -10.55 -8.03
N GLY A 90 8.09 -10.21 -7.58
CA GLY A 90 7.17 -11.14 -6.93
C GLY A 90 7.38 -11.29 -5.41
N ASP A 91 8.10 -10.38 -4.79
CA ASP A 91 8.26 -10.34 -3.32
C ASP A 91 6.99 -9.88 -2.63
N ILE A 92 6.16 -9.12 -3.34
CA ILE A 92 4.79 -8.74 -2.98
C ILE A 92 3.87 -9.00 -4.16
N ASP A 93 2.55 -9.15 -3.90
CA ASP A 93 1.56 -9.46 -4.93
C ASP A 93 0.69 -8.26 -5.32
N ILE A 94 0.36 -7.41 -4.36
CA ILE A 94 -0.52 -6.25 -4.54
C ILE A 94 -0.04 -5.12 -3.65
N TYR A 95 -0.13 -3.89 -4.15
CA TYR A 95 -0.07 -2.70 -3.29
C TYR A 95 -0.92 -1.56 -3.87
N PRO A 96 -1.44 -0.65 -3.01
CA PRO A 96 -2.12 0.54 -3.48
C PRO A 96 -1.11 1.53 -4.06
N GLU A 97 -1.25 1.85 -5.35
CA GLU A 97 -0.47 2.87 -6.03
C GLU A 97 -1.38 4.02 -6.46
N PHE A 98 -0.83 5.21 -6.61
CA PHE A 98 -1.56 6.43 -6.95
C PHE A 98 -1.31 6.83 -8.40
N THR A 99 -2.37 7.27 -9.08
CA THR A 99 -2.36 7.53 -10.52
C THR A 99 -1.29 8.52 -10.95
N GLY A 100 -1.16 9.64 -10.28
CA GLY A 100 -0.12 10.63 -10.57
C GLY A 100 1.29 10.09 -10.34
N THR A 101 1.48 9.20 -9.37
CA THR A 101 2.78 8.55 -9.15
C THR A 101 3.14 7.61 -10.30
N VAL A 102 2.15 6.89 -10.83
CA VAL A 102 2.39 6.03 -12.01
C VAL A 102 2.86 6.87 -13.19
N THR A 103 2.17 7.96 -13.52
CA THR A 103 2.52 8.79 -14.68
C THR A 103 3.81 9.57 -14.48
N GLU A 104 4.07 10.09 -13.28
CA GLU A 104 5.23 10.97 -13.03
C GLU A 104 6.52 10.23 -12.67
N SER A 105 6.40 9.04 -12.06
CA SER A 105 7.59 8.37 -11.50
C SER A 105 7.83 6.96 -12.05
N LEU A 106 6.80 6.24 -12.48
CA LEU A 106 6.95 4.83 -12.88
C LEU A 106 7.01 4.63 -14.39
N LEU A 107 6.27 5.42 -15.16
CA LEU A 107 6.33 5.33 -16.62
C LEU A 107 7.59 6.02 -17.17
N GLN A 108 8.26 5.35 -18.11
CA GLN A 108 9.48 5.85 -18.73
C GLN A 108 9.36 5.83 -20.26
N PRO A 109 9.46 6.98 -20.94
CA PRO A 109 9.51 8.31 -20.33
C PRO A 109 8.19 8.71 -19.71
N SER A 110 8.22 9.64 -18.74
CA SER A 110 7.00 10.20 -18.16
C SER A 110 6.12 10.82 -19.24
N PRO A 111 4.86 10.38 -19.38
CA PRO A 111 3.95 10.97 -20.36
C PRO A 111 3.53 12.37 -19.92
N LYS A 112 3.32 13.24 -20.90
CA LYS A 112 2.65 14.51 -20.63
C LYS A 112 1.15 14.27 -20.50
N VAL A 113 0.61 14.42 -19.30
CA VAL A 113 -0.80 14.22 -19.00
C VAL A 113 -1.35 15.50 -18.39
N GLY A 114 -2.60 15.82 -18.72
CA GLY A 114 -3.32 16.95 -18.08
C GLY A 114 -3.69 16.65 -16.62
N HIS A 115 -4.64 17.41 -16.07
CA HIS A 115 -5.09 17.32 -14.68
C HIS A 115 -6.48 16.66 -14.53
N GLU A 116 -7.02 16.10 -15.63
CA GLU A 116 -8.29 15.39 -15.61
C GLU A 116 -8.08 13.99 -15.03
N PRO A 117 -8.71 13.63 -13.88
CA PRO A 117 -8.46 12.39 -13.17
C PRO A 117 -8.65 11.13 -14.03
N ASP A 118 -9.73 11.06 -14.82
CA ASP A 118 -10.02 9.91 -15.66
C ASP A 118 -8.95 9.72 -16.75
N GLN A 119 -8.47 10.79 -17.34
CA GLN A 119 -7.41 10.75 -18.36
C GLN A 119 -6.09 10.28 -17.73
N VAL A 120 -5.74 10.82 -16.58
CA VAL A 120 -4.52 10.40 -15.84
C VAL A 120 -4.60 8.93 -15.50
N TYR A 121 -5.74 8.44 -15.02
CA TYR A 121 -5.94 7.03 -14.75
C TYR A 121 -5.77 6.15 -16.00
N GLN A 122 -6.41 6.52 -17.12
CA GLN A 122 -6.30 5.73 -18.35
C GLN A 122 -4.86 5.63 -18.84
N VAL A 123 -4.13 6.74 -18.83
CA VAL A 123 -2.71 6.77 -19.21
C VAL A 123 -1.87 5.93 -18.27
N ALA A 124 -2.11 6.02 -16.96
CA ALA A 124 -1.44 5.21 -15.95
C ALA A 124 -1.70 3.71 -16.16
N ARG A 125 -2.96 3.31 -16.30
CA ARG A 125 -3.38 1.93 -16.50
C ARG A 125 -2.77 1.33 -17.77
N ASP A 126 -2.95 1.99 -18.88
CA ASP A 126 -2.50 1.47 -20.18
C ASP A 126 -0.97 1.48 -20.29
N GLY A 127 -0.35 2.52 -19.75
CA GLY A 127 1.11 2.67 -19.75
C GLY A 127 1.81 1.59 -18.90
N ILE A 128 1.32 1.33 -17.70
CA ILE A 128 1.94 0.33 -16.81
C ILE A 128 1.71 -1.10 -17.30
N ALA A 129 0.56 -1.36 -17.92
CA ALA A 129 0.28 -2.64 -18.56
C ALA A 129 1.26 -2.89 -19.74
N LYS A 130 1.47 -1.89 -20.57
CA LYS A 130 2.38 -1.98 -21.72
C LYS A 130 3.84 -2.10 -21.30
N GLN A 131 4.25 -1.33 -20.30
CA GLN A 131 5.67 -1.24 -19.88
C GLN A 131 6.11 -2.48 -19.13
N ASP A 132 5.33 -2.93 -18.12
CA ASP A 132 5.76 -3.95 -17.16
C ASP A 132 4.73 -5.07 -16.92
N HIS A 133 3.71 -5.19 -17.77
CA HIS A 133 2.66 -6.21 -17.66
C HIS A 133 1.98 -6.23 -16.26
N LEU A 134 1.70 -5.03 -15.75
CA LEU A 134 0.98 -4.85 -14.51
C LEU A 134 -0.47 -4.46 -14.79
N ALA A 135 -1.39 -5.00 -13.98
CA ALA A 135 -2.79 -4.66 -14.00
C ALA A 135 -3.08 -3.59 -12.94
N TYR A 136 -3.68 -2.50 -13.35
CA TYR A 136 -4.07 -1.39 -12.48
C TYR A 136 -5.59 -1.31 -12.46
N LEU A 137 -6.19 -1.64 -11.31
CA LEU A 137 -7.63 -1.74 -11.18
C LEU A 137 -8.29 -0.36 -11.03
N LYS A 138 -9.61 -0.32 -10.77
CA LYS A 138 -10.34 0.96 -10.66
C LYS A 138 -9.86 1.79 -9.48
N PRO A 139 -9.65 3.11 -9.68
CA PRO A 139 -9.20 3.99 -8.62
C PRO A 139 -10.33 4.37 -7.67
N MET A 140 -9.95 4.80 -6.48
CA MET A 140 -10.81 5.51 -5.56
C MET A 140 -11.29 6.83 -6.16
N SER A 141 -12.45 7.32 -5.74
CA SER A 141 -12.98 8.60 -6.21
C SER A 141 -12.33 9.82 -5.55
N TYR A 142 -11.79 9.65 -4.33
CA TYR A 142 -11.13 10.74 -3.63
C TYR A 142 -9.70 10.96 -4.13
N GLN A 143 -9.17 12.15 -3.87
CA GLN A 143 -7.79 12.51 -4.17
C GLN A 143 -6.94 12.46 -2.90
N ASN A 144 -5.72 11.94 -3.03
CA ASN A 144 -4.66 12.10 -2.05
C ASN A 144 -3.47 12.79 -2.71
N THR A 145 -3.59 14.11 -2.86
CA THR A 145 -2.59 14.91 -3.57
C THR A 145 -1.41 15.26 -2.68
N TYR A 146 -0.25 15.46 -3.31
CA TYR A 146 0.79 16.24 -2.66
C TYR A 146 0.29 17.64 -2.34
N ALA A 147 0.79 18.18 -1.27
CA ALA A 147 0.53 19.54 -0.82
C ALA A 147 1.81 20.15 -0.24
N VAL A 148 1.90 21.46 -0.29
CA VAL A 148 2.89 22.21 0.47
C VAL A 148 2.15 22.97 1.56
N ALA A 149 2.58 22.80 2.79
CA ALA A 149 1.90 23.38 3.95
C ALA A 149 2.87 24.18 4.83
N VAL A 150 2.31 25.17 5.49
CA VAL A 150 2.99 26.02 6.48
C VAL A 150 2.08 26.15 7.71
N PRO A 151 2.64 26.41 8.92
CA PRO A 151 1.78 26.79 10.05
C PRO A 151 0.93 28.01 9.71
N LYS A 152 -0.35 28.01 10.11
CA LYS A 152 -1.26 29.14 9.85
C LYS A 152 -0.69 30.45 10.36
N LYS A 153 0.00 30.43 11.51
CA LYS A 153 0.68 31.60 12.06
C LYS A 153 1.73 32.15 11.08
N ILE A 154 2.52 31.31 10.46
CA ILE A 154 3.52 31.68 9.45
C ILE A 154 2.83 32.21 8.19
N ALA A 155 1.78 31.56 7.73
CA ALA A 155 0.99 32.03 6.58
C ALA A 155 0.42 33.44 6.81
N GLN A 156 -0.09 33.72 8.00
CA GLN A 156 -0.61 35.05 8.38
C GLN A 156 0.50 36.11 8.48
N GLU A 157 1.61 35.75 9.12
CA GLU A 157 2.74 36.66 9.32
C GLU A 157 3.35 37.14 7.99
N TYR A 158 3.52 36.24 7.04
CA TYR A 158 4.15 36.52 5.75
C TYR A 158 3.16 36.69 4.59
N GLY A 159 1.85 36.60 4.84
CA GLY A 159 0.83 36.73 3.81
C GLY A 159 0.87 35.61 2.76
N LEU A 160 1.12 34.36 3.17
CA LEU A 160 1.27 33.23 2.27
C LEU A 160 -0.09 32.59 2.01
N LYS A 161 -0.49 32.52 0.74
CA LYS A 161 -1.72 31.87 0.26
C LYS A 161 -1.44 30.81 -0.79
N THR A 162 -0.46 31.07 -1.66
CA THR A 162 -0.09 30.21 -2.78
C THR A 162 1.33 29.72 -2.65
N ILE A 163 1.67 28.65 -3.38
CA ILE A 163 3.05 28.17 -3.45
C ILE A 163 3.98 29.25 -4.04
N SER A 164 3.50 30.03 -5.02
CA SER A 164 4.26 31.17 -5.57
C SER A 164 4.65 32.20 -4.51
N ASP A 165 3.85 32.36 -3.47
CA ASP A 165 4.16 33.33 -2.38
C ASP A 165 5.41 32.97 -1.60
N LEU A 166 5.82 31.69 -1.60
CA LEU A 166 7.05 31.25 -0.93
C LEU A 166 8.31 31.91 -1.49
N LYS A 167 8.26 32.44 -2.72
CA LYS A 167 9.40 33.17 -3.30
C LYS A 167 9.84 34.38 -2.46
N LYS A 168 8.89 35.02 -1.79
CA LYS A 168 9.14 36.17 -0.92
C LYS A 168 9.95 35.84 0.34
N VAL A 169 9.90 34.59 0.77
CA VAL A 169 10.42 34.13 2.08
C VAL A 169 11.38 32.94 1.99
N GLU A 170 11.74 32.52 0.78
CA GLU A 170 12.59 31.31 0.58
C GLU A 170 13.97 31.41 1.29
N GLY A 171 14.50 32.61 1.45
CA GLY A 171 15.74 32.84 2.17
C GLY A 171 15.60 32.93 3.70
N GLN A 172 14.39 32.98 4.22
CA GLN A 172 14.09 33.18 5.64
C GLN A 172 13.50 31.93 6.30
N LEU A 173 12.79 31.10 5.53
CA LEU A 173 12.11 29.92 6.02
C LEU A 173 12.86 28.64 5.61
N LYS A 174 12.80 27.65 6.49
CA LYS A 174 13.40 26.33 6.26
C LYS A 174 12.32 25.31 5.95
N ALA A 175 12.55 24.50 4.91
CA ALA A 175 11.68 23.40 4.53
C ALA A 175 12.19 22.06 5.06
N GLY A 176 11.26 21.20 5.48
CA GLY A 176 11.51 19.80 5.75
C GLY A 176 10.64 18.97 4.82
N PHE A 177 11.26 18.21 3.92
CA PHE A 177 10.58 17.38 2.94
C PHE A 177 10.94 15.91 3.13
N THR A 178 10.01 15.04 2.74
CA THR A 178 10.37 13.62 2.61
C THR A 178 11.41 13.45 1.50
N LEU A 179 12.24 12.42 1.60
CA LEU A 179 13.23 12.13 0.57
C LEU A 179 12.56 11.89 -0.79
N GLU A 180 11.43 11.19 -0.79
CA GLU A 180 10.69 10.95 -2.02
C GLU A 180 10.20 12.26 -2.67
N PHE A 181 9.56 13.15 -1.91
CA PHE A 181 9.12 14.46 -2.44
C PHE A 181 10.29 15.30 -2.95
N ASN A 182 11.41 15.29 -2.21
CA ASN A 182 12.59 16.06 -2.61
C ASN A 182 13.14 15.63 -3.96
N ASP A 183 13.07 14.34 -4.30
CA ASP A 183 13.70 13.76 -5.48
C ASP A 183 12.78 13.72 -6.72
N ARG A 184 11.50 14.05 -6.58
CA ARG A 184 10.50 13.92 -7.63
C ARG A 184 10.36 15.17 -8.48
N GLU A 185 10.05 14.97 -9.79
CA GLU A 185 9.72 16.06 -10.72
C GLU A 185 8.37 16.72 -10.37
N ASP A 186 7.42 15.96 -9.81
CA ASP A 186 6.18 16.47 -9.24
C ASP A 186 6.30 16.80 -7.74
N GLY A 187 7.51 16.99 -7.26
CA GLY A 187 7.83 17.39 -5.90
C GLY A 187 8.74 18.62 -5.89
N ASN A 188 9.81 18.56 -5.08
CA ASN A 188 10.71 19.70 -4.92
C ASN A 188 11.43 20.11 -6.22
N LYS A 189 11.76 19.17 -7.10
CA LYS A 189 12.32 19.51 -8.42
C LYS A 189 11.33 20.34 -9.25
N GLY A 190 10.04 20.04 -9.16
CA GLY A 190 9.00 20.84 -9.77
C GLY A 190 8.82 22.22 -9.12
N LEU A 191 8.97 22.30 -7.79
CA LEU A 191 9.01 23.61 -7.10
C LEU A 191 10.16 24.46 -7.62
N GLN A 192 11.30 23.88 -7.90
CA GLN A 192 12.44 24.57 -8.50
C GLN A 192 12.19 24.99 -9.94
N SER A 193 11.72 24.06 -10.79
CA SER A 193 11.57 24.30 -12.23
C SER A 193 10.35 25.13 -12.59
N MET A 194 9.18 24.88 -11.99
CA MET A 194 7.94 25.61 -12.31
C MET A 194 7.75 26.86 -11.49
N TYR A 195 8.08 26.81 -10.20
CA TYR A 195 7.89 27.97 -9.29
C TYR A 195 9.15 28.81 -9.12
N GLY A 196 10.29 28.35 -9.61
CA GLY A 196 11.57 29.04 -9.45
C GLY A 196 12.00 29.15 -7.99
N LEU A 197 11.53 28.27 -7.12
CA LEU A 197 11.86 28.28 -5.69
C LEU A 197 13.23 27.62 -5.44
N ASN A 198 13.99 28.23 -4.54
CA ASN A 198 15.25 27.66 -4.05
C ASN A 198 15.18 27.61 -2.53
N LEU A 199 14.42 26.66 -2.01
CA LEU A 199 14.20 26.50 -0.58
C LEU A 199 15.41 25.87 0.10
N ASN A 200 15.65 26.26 1.36
CA ASN A 200 16.59 25.57 2.23
C ASN A 200 15.93 24.31 2.78
N VAL A 201 16.27 23.15 2.22
CA VAL A 201 15.60 21.88 2.47
C VAL A 201 16.44 20.96 3.34
N ALA A 202 15.84 20.43 4.41
CA ALA A 202 16.29 19.22 5.09
C ALA A 202 15.36 18.06 4.72
N THR A 203 15.92 16.91 4.37
CA THR A 203 15.12 15.71 4.14
C THR A 203 14.92 14.90 5.42
N MET A 204 13.74 14.32 5.58
CA MET A 204 13.41 13.55 6.79
C MET A 204 12.32 12.52 6.52
N GLU A 205 12.19 11.59 7.45
CA GLU A 205 11.11 10.62 7.43
C GLU A 205 9.74 11.28 7.58
N PRO A 206 8.67 10.72 6.95
CA PRO A 206 7.34 11.32 6.96
C PRO A 206 6.82 11.69 8.35
N ALA A 207 7.00 10.81 9.33
CA ALA A 207 6.52 11.04 10.70
C ALA A 207 7.25 12.19 11.41
N LEU A 208 8.50 12.48 11.02
CA LEU A 208 9.32 13.53 11.68
C LEU A 208 8.98 14.94 11.19
N ARG A 209 8.37 15.11 10.02
CA ARG A 209 8.04 16.41 9.46
C ARG A 209 7.16 17.25 10.39
N TYR A 210 6.12 16.64 10.91
CA TYR A 210 5.15 17.32 11.76
C TYR A 210 5.73 17.68 13.14
N GLN A 211 6.61 16.83 13.67
CA GLN A 211 7.35 17.16 14.89
C GLN A 211 8.29 18.35 14.68
N ALA A 212 8.97 18.39 13.54
CA ALA A 212 9.87 19.50 13.18
C ALA A 212 9.10 20.81 12.93
N ILE A 213 7.87 20.73 12.37
CA ILE A 213 6.97 21.90 12.27
C ILE A 213 6.58 22.39 13.67
N GLN A 214 6.21 21.49 14.56
CA GLN A 214 5.76 21.83 15.90
C GLN A 214 6.88 22.44 16.74
N SER A 215 8.11 21.94 16.62
CA SER A 215 9.28 22.47 17.31
C SER A 215 9.79 23.81 16.74
N GLY A 216 9.35 24.18 15.53
CA GLY A 216 9.83 25.36 14.82
C GLY A 216 11.15 25.16 14.09
N ASP A 217 11.66 23.94 14.00
CA ASP A 217 12.89 23.62 13.26
C ASP A 217 12.71 23.79 11.74
N ILE A 218 11.51 23.62 11.25
CA ILE A 218 11.10 23.90 9.88
C ILE A 218 9.80 24.69 9.87
N GLN A 219 9.52 25.42 8.78
CA GLN A 219 8.31 26.24 8.58
C GLN A 219 7.53 25.80 7.35
N ILE A 220 8.13 25.04 6.46
CA ILE A 220 7.52 24.57 5.23
C ILE A 220 7.66 23.04 5.19
N THR A 221 6.60 22.32 4.85
CA THR A 221 6.66 20.87 4.69
C THR A 221 5.85 20.43 3.50
N ASP A 222 6.25 19.30 2.88
CA ASP A 222 5.35 18.55 2.03
C ASP A 222 4.34 17.81 2.93
N ALA A 223 3.17 17.58 2.39
CA ALA A 223 2.08 16.87 3.05
C ALA A 223 1.27 16.13 2.00
N TYR A 224 0.33 15.33 2.47
CA TYR A 224 -0.72 14.76 1.65
C TYR A 224 -2.05 15.40 2.04
N SER A 225 -2.93 15.63 1.04
CA SER A 225 -4.21 16.31 1.29
C SER A 225 -5.11 15.58 2.30
N THR A 226 -4.92 14.29 2.50
CA THR A 226 -5.65 13.45 3.47
C THR A 226 -4.94 13.33 4.82
N ASP A 227 -3.81 13.99 5.04
CA ASP A 227 -3.08 13.95 6.30
C ASP A 227 -3.89 14.59 7.44
N ALA A 228 -4.19 13.82 8.46
CA ALA A 228 -4.91 14.29 9.65
C ALA A 228 -4.13 15.35 10.43
N GLU A 229 -2.82 15.33 10.32
CA GLU A 229 -1.88 16.25 10.97
C GLU A 229 -2.05 17.68 10.47
N LEU A 230 -2.58 17.90 9.25
CA LEU A 230 -2.87 19.26 8.75
C LEU A 230 -3.80 20.03 9.71
N ALA A 231 -4.86 19.38 10.18
CA ALA A 231 -5.74 19.96 11.17
C ALA A 231 -5.14 19.96 12.59
N ARG A 232 -4.49 18.86 12.96
CA ARG A 232 -3.91 18.69 14.30
C ARG A 232 -2.86 19.73 14.64
N TYR A 233 -2.02 20.10 13.69
CA TYR A 233 -0.93 21.06 13.89
C TYR A 233 -1.26 22.47 13.36
N ASP A 234 -2.53 22.71 13.03
CA ASP A 234 -3.01 24.00 12.55
C ASP A 234 -2.20 24.50 11.34
N LEU A 235 -2.09 23.63 10.34
CA LEU A 235 -1.36 23.93 9.11
C LEU A 235 -2.30 24.47 8.04
N GLN A 236 -1.76 25.37 7.22
CA GLN A 236 -2.40 25.86 6.01
C GLN A 236 -1.73 25.24 4.80
N VAL A 237 -2.52 24.56 3.98
CA VAL A 237 -2.12 24.13 2.64
C VAL A 237 -2.07 25.35 1.73
N LEU A 238 -0.96 25.52 1.04
CA LEU A 238 -0.81 26.58 0.03
C LEU A 238 -1.42 26.12 -1.29
N GLU A 239 -2.12 27.03 -1.96
CA GLU A 239 -2.69 26.74 -3.28
C GLU A 239 -1.59 26.47 -4.31
N ASP A 240 -1.74 25.36 -5.07
CA ASP A 240 -0.88 25.03 -6.20
C ASP A 240 -1.27 25.85 -7.44
N ASP A 241 -0.95 27.14 -7.41
CA ASP A 241 -1.40 28.14 -8.39
C ASP A 241 -0.82 27.93 -9.80
N LYS A 242 0.22 27.12 -9.96
CA LYS A 242 0.79 26.72 -11.26
C LYS A 242 0.47 25.27 -11.65
N GLN A 243 -0.37 24.59 -10.87
CA GLN A 243 -0.78 23.21 -11.16
C GLN A 243 0.38 22.24 -11.37
N LEU A 244 1.33 22.24 -10.43
CA LEU A 244 2.43 21.28 -10.42
C LEU A 244 1.94 19.85 -10.16
N PHE A 245 1.00 19.70 -9.20
CA PHE A 245 0.59 18.36 -8.75
C PHE A 245 -0.49 17.79 -9.67
N PRO A 246 -0.26 16.58 -10.23
CA PRO A 246 -1.30 15.85 -10.96
C PRO A 246 -2.35 15.27 -9.99
N PRO A 247 -3.47 14.70 -10.51
CA PRO A 247 -4.37 13.90 -9.70
C PRO A 247 -3.66 12.67 -9.12
N TYR A 248 -3.99 12.31 -7.87
CA TYR A 248 -3.51 11.12 -7.19
C TYR A 248 -4.69 10.33 -6.63
N GLN A 249 -5.17 9.35 -7.37
CA GLN A 249 -6.21 8.42 -6.93
C GLN A 249 -5.58 7.05 -6.70
N GLY A 250 -5.83 6.47 -5.52
CA GLY A 250 -5.31 5.17 -5.16
C GLY A 250 -6.05 4.04 -5.86
N ALA A 251 -5.32 3.05 -6.35
CA ALA A 251 -5.89 1.85 -6.96
C ALA A 251 -4.98 0.63 -6.71
N PRO A 252 -5.55 -0.59 -6.69
CA PRO A 252 -4.75 -1.79 -6.57
C PRO A 252 -3.87 -2.00 -7.80
N LEU A 253 -2.59 -2.21 -7.57
CA LEU A 253 -1.60 -2.55 -8.60
C LEU A 253 -1.09 -3.97 -8.35
N MET A 254 -1.09 -4.81 -9.38
CA MET A 254 -0.68 -6.21 -9.34
C MET A 254 -0.14 -6.66 -10.69
N LYS A 255 0.49 -7.82 -10.75
CA LYS A 255 0.87 -8.43 -12.02
C LYS A 255 -0.36 -8.85 -12.81
N GLU A 256 -0.38 -8.67 -14.13
CA GLU A 256 -1.42 -9.23 -15.00
C GLU A 256 -1.56 -10.74 -14.83
N ALA A 257 -0.45 -11.45 -14.60
CA ALA A 257 -0.47 -12.89 -14.38
C ALA A 257 -1.30 -13.30 -13.15
N LEU A 258 -1.24 -12.50 -12.06
CA LEU A 258 -2.06 -12.74 -10.88
C LEU A 258 -3.55 -12.55 -11.20
N LEU A 259 -3.90 -11.49 -11.91
CA LEU A 259 -5.28 -11.21 -12.29
C LEU A 259 -5.83 -12.26 -13.26
N LYS A 260 -5.01 -12.76 -14.19
CA LYS A 260 -5.39 -13.87 -15.09
C LYS A 260 -5.65 -15.17 -14.32
N LYS A 261 -4.84 -15.46 -13.29
CA LYS A 261 -5.00 -16.63 -12.43
C LYS A 261 -6.24 -16.50 -11.52
N HIS A 262 -6.53 -15.31 -11.04
CA HIS A 262 -7.62 -14.98 -10.11
C HIS A 262 -8.44 -13.80 -10.63
N PRO A 263 -9.23 -13.98 -11.71
CA PRO A 263 -10.00 -12.89 -12.32
C PRO A 263 -11.06 -12.30 -11.37
N GLU A 264 -11.48 -13.04 -10.35
CA GLU A 264 -12.38 -12.57 -9.29
C GLU A 264 -11.81 -11.38 -8.48
N LEU A 265 -10.48 -11.21 -8.44
CA LEU A 265 -9.85 -10.11 -7.73
C LEU A 265 -10.30 -8.74 -8.25
N GLU A 266 -10.54 -8.61 -9.54
CA GLU A 266 -11.04 -7.35 -10.11
C GLU A 266 -12.39 -6.96 -9.54
N THR A 267 -13.37 -7.89 -9.57
CA THR A 267 -14.71 -7.65 -9.01
C THR A 267 -14.66 -7.38 -7.51
N VAL A 268 -13.85 -8.14 -6.78
CA VAL A 268 -13.73 -8.04 -5.32
C VAL A 268 -13.14 -6.70 -4.90
N LEU A 269 -12.02 -6.30 -5.50
CA LEU A 269 -11.32 -5.07 -5.12
C LEU A 269 -12.01 -3.81 -5.67
N ASN A 270 -12.66 -3.89 -6.83
CA ASN A 270 -13.44 -2.79 -7.39
C ASN A 270 -14.67 -2.42 -6.55
N LYS A 271 -15.10 -3.29 -5.61
CA LYS A 271 -16.14 -2.94 -4.62
C LYS A 271 -15.76 -1.71 -3.80
N LEU A 272 -14.48 -1.45 -3.64
CA LEU A 272 -13.97 -0.32 -2.86
C LEU A 272 -13.97 1.00 -3.64
N ALA A 273 -13.94 0.95 -4.98
CA ALA A 273 -13.98 2.15 -5.81
C ALA A 273 -15.22 3.00 -5.47
N SER A 274 -15.08 4.29 -5.33
CA SER A 274 -16.14 5.24 -4.98
C SER A 274 -16.79 5.10 -3.58
N LYS A 275 -16.27 4.28 -2.70
CA LYS A 275 -16.84 4.07 -1.35
C LYS A 275 -16.28 4.98 -0.27
N ILE A 276 -15.19 5.66 -0.54
CA ILE A 276 -14.48 6.49 0.43
C ILE A 276 -14.41 7.92 -0.09
N THR A 277 -14.84 8.86 0.73
CA THR A 277 -14.63 10.30 0.50
C THR A 277 -13.29 10.74 1.08
N GLU A 278 -12.79 11.89 0.62
CA GLU A 278 -11.56 12.49 1.16
C GLU A 278 -11.66 12.73 2.67
N SER A 279 -12.80 13.26 3.14
CA SER A 279 -13.06 13.48 4.56
C SER A 279 -13.06 12.17 5.36
N GLN A 280 -13.67 11.10 4.83
CA GLN A 280 -13.66 9.80 5.49
C GLN A 280 -12.23 9.25 5.58
N MET A 281 -11.45 9.32 4.49
CA MET A 281 -10.07 8.84 4.52
C MET A 281 -9.20 9.64 5.50
N SER A 282 -9.36 10.95 5.55
CA SER A 282 -8.68 11.80 6.56
C SER A 282 -9.02 11.35 7.99
N GLN A 283 -10.28 10.99 8.23
CA GLN A 283 -10.73 10.48 9.52
C GLN A 283 -10.15 9.10 9.87
N LEU A 284 -10.09 8.19 8.90
CA LEU A 284 -9.44 6.88 9.07
C LEU A 284 -7.95 7.04 9.37
N ASN A 285 -7.27 7.94 8.64
CA ASN A 285 -5.88 8.28 8.89
C ASN A 285 -5.66 8.83 10.31
N TYR A 286 -6.58 9.65 10.79
CA TYR A 286 -6.55 10.19 12.15
C TYR A 286 -6.64 9.08 13.20
N GLN A 287 -7.54 8.13 13.03
CA GLN A 287 -7.70 7.02 13.96
C GLN A 287 -6.42 6.17 14.07
N VAL A 288 -5.74 5.93 12.97
CA VAL A 288 -4.48 5.16 12.97
C VAL A 288 -3.29 6.02 13.40
N GLY A 289 -3.09 7.16 12.76
CA GLY A 289 -1.88 7.98 12.94
C GLY A 289 -1.86 8.78 14.25
N VAL A 290 -3.02 9.16 14.78
CA VAL A 290 -3.14 10.02 15.96
C VAL A 290 -3.70 9.25 17.16
N GLU A 291 -4.80 8.52 17.00
CA GLU A 291 -5.41 7.77 18.09
C GLU A 291 -4.72 6.42 18.36
N GLY A 292 -3.84 5.98 17.46
CA GLY A 292 -3.07 4.75 17.63
C GLY A 292 -3.86 3.46 17.47
N LYS A 293 -5.04 3.50 16.81
CA LYS A 293 -5.80 2.30 16.46
C LYS A 293 -5.08 1.49 15.41
N SER A 294 -5.28 0.16 15.40
CA SER A 294 -4.70 -0.68 14.35
C SER A 294 -5.36 -0.38 13.00
N ALA A 295 -4.56 -0.36 11.94
CA ALA A 295 -5.09 -0.14 10.59
C ALA A 295 -6.05 -1.25 10.15
N GLU A 296 -5.83 -2.49 10.57
CA GLU A 296 -6.74 -3.61 10.31
C GLU A 296 -8.10 -3.40 10.98
N GLN A 297 -8.13 -2.98 12.24
CA GLN A 297 -9.38 -2.69 12.94
C GLN A 297 -10.15 -1.55 12.27
N VAL A 298 -9.47 -0.45 11.97
CA VAL A 298 -10.07 0.71 11.31
C VAL A 298 -10.63 0.34 9.94
N ALA A 299 -9.88 -0.42 9.14
CA ALA A 299 -10.33 -0.92 7.84
C ALA A 299 -11.56 -1.83 7.98
N LYS A 300 -11.56 -2.75 8.95
CA LYS A 300 -12.66 -3.68 9.20
C LYS A 300 -13.94 -2.94 9.59
N GLU A 301 -13.87 -2.04 10.54
CA GLU A 301 -15.03 -1.25 11.01
C GLU A 301 -15.62 -0.45 9.84
N PHE A 302 -14.79 0.24 9.06
CA PHE A 302 -15.25 1.00 7.91
C PHE A 302 -15.94 0.11 6.86
N LEU A 303 -15.33 -1.02 6.49
CA LEU A 303 -15.91 -1.93 5.50
C LEU A 303 -17.24 -2.54 5.99
N GLN A 304 -17.37 -2.81 7.30
CA GLN A 304 -18.63 -3.27 7.88
C GLN A 304 -19.70 -2.18 7.84
N GLU A 305 -19.36 -0.93 8.13
CA GLU A 305 -20.27 0.22 8.03
C GLU A 305 -20.75 0.43 6.59
N GLN A 306 -19.89 0.20 5.61
CA GLN A 306 -20.24 0.28 4.20
C GLN A 306 -20.98 -0.97 3.67
N GLY A 307 -21.20 -1.98 4.50
CA GLY A 307 -21.85 -3.23 4.09
C GLY A 307 -21.01 -4.13 3.17
N LEU A 308 -19.69 -3.93 3.15
CA LEU A 308 -18.75 -4.70 2.33
C LEU A 308 -18.16 -5.92 3.05
N LEU A 309 -18.29 -5.99 4.36
CA LEU A 309 -17.99 -7.15 5.19
C LEU A 309 -19.20 -7.52 6.03
N LYS A 310 -19.33 -8.81 6.34
CA LYS A 310 -20.30 -9.28 7.31
C LYS A 310 -19.93 -8.76 8.71
N LYS A 311 -20.96 -8.50 9.51
CA LYS A 311 -20.78 -8.08 10.89
C LYS A 311 -20.26 -9.23 11.76
#